data_90ad382eeec68af379d11fb406183f61
#
_entry.id   90ad382eeec68af379d11fb406183f61
#
_cell.length_a   1.000
_cell.length_b   1.000
_cell.length_c   1.000
_cell.angle_alpha   90.00
_cell.angle_beta   90.00
_cell.angle_gamma   90.00
#
_symmetry.space_group_name_H-M   'P 1'
#
loop_
_entity.id
_entity.type
_entity.pdbx_description
1 polymer ?
#
loop_
_entity_poly.entity_id
_entity_poly.type
_entity_poly.pdbx_seq_one_letter_code
_entity_poly.pdbx_strand_id
1 'polypeptide(L)'
;MLALGTLSCVLRVGVLTLAAALVNPALAVADEAAVSDFAAPLSLDACVKLAQQSTPQQLAERARLLDAEGQLKQARTLPNPTLSYVAQDLGLQNQGGPLLLHQAQLGFSPLLALLRIQESQAASAGRQRTIAANQEEHRQLKRAVGRAFYDVLFAQQVAAIDAQAVQVAADLLEQNLRRQKNGELGALEVLRARTEELEAQRSAQLSAHQHLQLQLAFSILLGAATPQRVHLLDEGGDSASQPPSGLSAELQAALTGDDADSSRLLQQLAQNRRPDLQQASAELKQAEKLQQLSTIRSIPFVDLQLTGGVRVSAAGVGGVVGISAPLPLLDFNQGPRQRAQAQVLAARAAYVRVDRQARLEIESSYADWQQTKHALQQFAQPVVDARAQIVRATQQQLTEGVASVLDVILAQRELLAAQKVRAQVIRDAQLARWQLAVAIDTW
;
A
#
# COMPACT_ATOMS: atom_id res chain seq x y z
N MET A 1 -29.43 -0.53 64.37
CA MET A 1 -29.32 0.49 63.33
C MET A 1 -27.87 0.98 63.03
N LEU A 2 -26.83 0.32 63.49
CA LEU A 2 -25.44 0.76 63.37
C LEU A 2 -24.55 -0.17 62.48
N ALA A 3 -25.11 -1.27 61.94
CA ALA A 3 -24.32 -2.24 61.13
C ALA A 3 -24.47 -2.12 59.58
N LEU A 4 -25.39 -1.26 59.13
CA LEU A 4 -25.63 -1.05 57.67
C LEU A 4 -24.84 0.11 57.05
N GLY A 5 -24.21 0.95 57.89
CA GLY A 5 -23.42 2.10 57.37
C GLY A 5 -22.00 1.78 56.93
N THR A 6 -21.40 0.71 57.44
CA THR A 6 -19.99 0.38 57.17
C THR A 6 -19.76 -0.45 55.90
N LEU A 7 -20.76 -1.23 55.47
CA LEU A 7 -20.65 -1.98 54.20
C LEU A 7 -20.76 -1.10 52.94
N SER A 8 -21.52 0.00 53.03
CA SER A 8 -21.67 0.94 51.88
C SER A 8 -20.41 1.76 51.60
N CYS A 9 -19.56 1.99 52.60
CA CYS A 9 -18.35 2.78 52.49
C CYS A 9 -17.18 1.94 51.90
N VAL A 10 -17.09 0.66 52.24
CA VAL A 10 -16.02 -0.24 51.75
C VAL A 10 -16.24 -0.63 50.29
N LEU A 11 -17.51 -0.76 49.84
CA LEU A 11 -17.80 -1.06 48.42
C LEU A 11 -17.57 0.15 47.51
N ARG A 12 -17.73 1.38 47.99
CA ARG A 12 -17.47 2.59 47.16
C ARG A 12 -15.98 2.94 47.02
N VAL A 13 -15.15 2.59 47.98
CA VAL A 13 -13.71 2.85 47.92
C VAL A 13 -12.99 1.76 47.07
N GLY A 14 -13.46 0.51 47.12
CA GLY A 14 -12.85 -0.58 46.34
C GLY A 14 -13.08 -0.53 44.82
N VAL A 15 -14.19 0.07 44.36
CA VAL A 15 -14.51 0.19 42.94
C VAL A 15 -13.80 1.40 42.31
N LEU A 16 -13.53 2.45 43.07
CA LEU A 16 -12.84 3.65 42.54
C LEU A 16 -11.32 3.50 42.45
N THR A 17 -10.71 2.61 43.24
CA THR A 17 -9.26 2.38 43.17
C THR A 17 -8.84 1.40 42.06
N LEU A 18 -9.76 0.55 41.53
CA LEU A 18 -9.45 -0.33 40.41
C LEU A 18 -9.54 0.37 39.03
N ALA A 19 -10.25 1.49 38.94
CA ALA A 19 -10.39 2.23 37.65
C ALA A 19 -9.23 3.19 37.36
N ALA A 20 -8.42 3.53 38.35
CA ALA A 20 -7.32 4.51 38.17
C ALA A 20 -6.00 3.91 37.68
N ALA A 21 -5.87 2.58 37.61
CA ALA A 21 -4.61 1.89 37.22
C ALA A 21 -4.51 1.52 35.75
N LEU A 22 -5.49 1.88 34.91
CA LEU A 22 -5.52 1.51 33.47
C LEU A 22 -5.34 2.67 32.50
N VAL A 23 -4.97 3.85 32.97
CA VAL A 23 -4.51 4.91 32.06
C VAL A 23 -3.00 4.74 31.86
N ASN A 24 -2.65 4.01 30.81
CA ASN A 24 -1.28 3.86 30.35
C ASN A 24 -0.87 5.14 29.59
N PRO A 25 0.02 5.99 30.11
CA PRO A 25 0.47 7.19 29.41
C PRO A 25 1.64 6.79 28.47
N ALA A 26 1.38 6.05 27.43
CA ALA A 26 2.40 5.72 26.45
C ALA A 26 1.94 6.03 25.02
N LEU A 27 1.52 7.26 24.81
CA LEU A 27 1.45 7.87 23.49
C LEU A 27 2.25 9.17 23.52
N ALA A 28 3.50 9.09 23.97
CA ALA A 28 4.49 10.04 23.48
C ALA A 28 4.76 9.65 22.02
N VAL A 29 4.06 10.29 21.11
CA VAL A 29 4.46 10.34 19.72
C VAL A 29 5.82 11.06 19.75
N ALA A 30 6.89 10.31 19.66
CA ALA A 30 8.19 10.87 19.38
C ALA A 30 8.10 11.45 17.97
N ASP A 31 7.84 12.74 17.92
CA ASP A 31 7.91 13.56 16.71
C ASP A 31 9.39 13.90 16.45
N GLU A 32 10.23 12.86 16.40
CA GLU A 32 11.52 12.92 15.73
C GLU A 32 11.26 12.57 14.27
N ALA A 33 10.77 13.58 13.53
CA ALA A 33 10.88 13.58 12.08
C ALA A 33 12.37 13.36 11.77
N ALA A 34 12.72 12.14 11.38
CA ALA A 34 14.01 11.87 10.78
C ALA A 34 14.14 12.84 9.61
N VAL A 35 14.94 13.88 9.78
CA VAL A 35 15.34 14.76 8.69
C VAL A 35 16.15 13.86 7.77
N SER A 36 15.48 13.21 6.83
CA SER A 36 16.13 12.45 5.79
C SER A 36 16.93 13.44 4.95
N ASP A 37 18.24 13.32 5.02
CA ASP A 37 19.15 14.14 4.24
C ASP A 37 19.07 13.71 2.78
N PHE A 38 18.25 14.41 1.98
CA PHE A 38 18.11 14.18 0.54
C PHE A 38 19.24 14.83 -0.28
N ALA A 39 20.30 15.33 0.37
CA ALA A 39 21.43 15.98 -0.32
C ALA A 39 22.31 14.98 -1.06
N ALA A 40 22.35 13.70 -0.64
CA ALA A 40 23.08 12.66 -1.33
C ALA A 40 22.24 12.07 -2.49
N PRO A 41 22.88 11.68 -3.62
CA PRO A 41 22.17 11.01 -4.70
C PRO A 41 21.56 9.68 -4.24
N LEU A 42 20.27 9.49 -4.44
CA LEU A 42 19.50 8.33 -4.00
C LEU A 42 19.34 7.30 -5.12
N SER A 43 19.61 6.04 -4.82
CA SER A 43 19.23 4.91 -5.67
C SER A 43 17.76 4.56 -5.48
N LEU A 44 17.17 3.80 -6.41
CA LEU A 44 15.79 3.33 -6.31
C LEU A 44 15.54 2.55 -5.02
N ASP A 45 16.48 1.66 -4.62
CA ASP A 45 16.39 0.91 -3.37
C ASP A 45 16.36 1.79 -2.12
N ALA A 46 17.19 2.82 -2.11
CA ALA A 46 17.21 3.78 -1.02
C ALA A 46 15.88 4.54 -0.93
N CYS A 47 15.31 4.95 -2.07
CA CYS A 47 14.02 5.62 -2.15
C CYS A 47 12.88 4.73 -1.62
N VAL A 48 12.85 3.45 -2.01
CA VAL A 48 11.84 2.50 -1.52
C VAL A 48 11.94 2.31 -0.01
N LYS A 49 13.16 2.16 0.53
CA LYS A 49 13.38 2.03 1.97
C LYS A 49 12.93 3.27 2.75
N LEU A 50 13.26 4.46 2.26
CA LEU A 50 12.83 5.73 2.87
C LEU A 50 11.31 5.85 2.89
N ALA A 51 10.64 5.57 1.79
CA ALA A 51 9.19 5.61 1.70
C ALA A 51 8.51 4.62 2.67
N GLN A 52 9.06 3.40 2.83
CA GLN A 52 8.55 2.42 3.77
C GLN A 52 8.80 2.79 5.24
N GLN A 53 9.84 3.58 5.50
CA GLN A 53 10.19 4.05 6.84
C GLN A 53 9.48 5.35 7.23
N SER A 54 8.64 5.91 6.37
CA SER A 54 7.91 7.13 6.68
C SER A 54 7.01 6.94 7.91
N THR A 55 7.08 7.87 8.85
CA THR A 55 6.36 7.80 10.13
C THR A 55 4.84 7.57 9.98
N PRO A 56 4.11 8.26 9.10
CA PRO A 56 2.68 8.02 8.93
C PRO A 56 2.34 6.60 8.50
N GLN A 57 3.13 6.02 7.57
CA GLN A 57 2.94 4.66 7.08
C GLN A 57 3.15 3.64 8.20
N GLN A 58 4.26 3.76 8.93
CA GLN A 58 4.57 2.85 10.05
C GLN A 58 3.52 2.92 11.17
N LEU A 59 3.02 4.12 11.49
CA LEU A 59 1.97 4.28 12.49
C LEU A 59 0.66 3.61 12.06
N ALA A 60 0.28 3.75 10.78
CA ALA A 60 -0.93 3.12 10.24
C ALA A 60 -0.83 1.59 10.27
N GLU A 61 0.31 1.02 9.88
CA GLU A 61 0.56 -0.42 9.95
C GLU A 61 0.53 -0.95 11.38
N ARG A 62 1.21 -0.26 12.30
CA ARG A 62 1.24 -0.63 13.71
C ARG A 62 -0.15 -0.58 14.32
N ALA A 63 -0.95 0.44 14.01
CA ALA A 63 -2.32 0.55 14.48
C ALA A 63 -3.19 -0.64 14.03
N ARG A 64 -3.11 -1.02 12.74
CA ARG A 64 -3.85 -2.17 12.21
C ARG A 64 -3.41 -3.51 12.83
N LEU A 65 -2.12 -3.70 13.04
CA LEU A 65 -1.61 -4.90 13.69
C LEU A 65 -2.04 -4.98 15.16
N LEU A 66 -1.96 -3.87 15.89
CA LEU A 66 -2.42 -3.81 17.28
C LEU A 66 -3.92 -4.09 17.41
N ASP A 67 -4.75 -3.59 16.48
CA ASP A 67 -6.19 -3.90 16.45
C ASP A 67 -6.41 -5.40 16.21
N ALA A 68 -5.76 -5.99 15.21
CA ALA A 68 -5.89 -7.41 14.90
C ALA A 68 -5.38 -8.32 16.04
N GLU A 69 -4.31 -7.92 16.73
CA GLU A 69 -3.79 -8.61 17.92
C GLU A 69 -4.74 -8.47 19.13
N GLY A 70 -5.33 -7.28 19.29
CA GLY A 70 -6.35 -7.03 20.30
C GLY A 70 -7.58 -7.94 20.10
N GLN A 71 -8.06 -8.04 18.86
CA GLN A 71 -9.16 -8.95 18.50
C GLN A 71 -8.80 -10.41 18.77
N LEU A 72 -7.58 -10.86 18.43
CA LEU A 72 -7.12 -12.21 18.71
C LEU A 72 -7.00 -12.48 20.21
N LYS A 73 -6.47 -11.52 20.98
CA LYS A 73 -6.37 -11.62 22.43
C LYS A 73 -7.76 -11.71 23.06
N GLN A 74 -8.70 -10.86 22.65
CA GLN A 74 -10.09 -10.90 23.11
C GLN A 74 -10.78 -12.24 22.76
N ALA A 75 -10.56 -12.77 21.55
CA ALA A 75 -11.12 -14.05 21.13
C ALA A 75 -10.61 -15.25 21.95
N ARG A 76 -9.41 -15.15 22.52
CA ARG A 76 -8.81 -16.19 23.38
C ARG A 76 -9.20 -16.04 24.86
N THR A 77 -9.69 -14.87 25.25
CA THR A 77 -10.01 -14.59 26.66
C THR A 77 -11.35 -15.21 27.02
N LEU A 78 -11.39 -15.97 28.11
CA LEU A 78 -12.66 -16.52 28.63
C LEU A 78 -13.54 -15.39 29.15
N PRO A 79 -14.86 -15.50 29.02
CA PRO A 79 -15.78 -14.53 29.60
C PRO A 79 -15.67 -14.50 31.13
N ASN A 80 -15.79 -13.31 31.70
CA ASN A 80 -15.78 -13.17 33.16
C ASN A 80 -16.98 -13.89 33.78
N PRO A 81 -16.81 -14.50 34.94
CA PRO A 81 -17.95 -14.98 35.72
C PRO A 81 -18.88 -13.81 36.11
N THR A 82 -20.15 -14.06 36.11
CA THR A 82 -21.16 -13.08 36.52
C THR A 82 -21.45 -13.22 38.02
N LEU A 83 -21.41 -12.12 38.78
CA LEU A 83 -21.89 -12.07 40.16
C LEU A 83 -23.28 -11.45 40.15
N SER A 84 -24.27 -12.19 40.64
CA SER A 84 -25.62 -11.70 40.80
C SER A 84 -26.00 -11.70 42.29
N TYR A 85 -26.70 -10.66 42.69
CA TYR A 85 -27.28 -10.54 44.01
C TYR A 85 -28.75 -10.18 43.86
N VAL A 86 -29.61 -10.96 44.52
CA VAL A 86 -31.05 -10.77 44.52
C VAL A 86 -31.53 -10.67 45.96
N ALA A 87 -32.26 -9.62 46.24
CA ALA A 87 -32.99 -9.45 47.49
C ALA A 87 -34.49 -9.44 47.17
N GLN A 88 -35.24 -10.38 47.71
CA GLN A 88 -36.67 -10.53 47.46
C GLN A 88 -37.43 -10.44 48.79
N ASP A 89 -38.50 -9.65 48.79
CA ASP A 89 -39.52 -9.68 49.77
C ASP A 89 -40.71 -10.53 49.28
N LEU A 90 -40.93 -11.68 49.83
CA LEU A 90 -41.97 -12.60 49.41
C LEU A 90 -43.40 -12.21 49.81
N GLY A 91 -43.56 -11.10 50.53
CA GLY A 91 -44.88 -10.52 50.84
C GLY A 91 -45.88 -11.46 51.57
N LEU A 92 -45.40 -12.63 52.00
CA LEU A 92 -46.19 -13.57 52.76
C LEU A 92 -46.21 -13.12 54.25
N GLN A 93 -47.20 -12.35 54.59
CA GLN A 93 -47.51 -12.02 55.99
C GLN A 93 -47.97 -13.29 56.72
N ASN A 94 -47.05 -14.08 57.17
CA ASN A 94 -47.26 -14.97 58.30
C ASN A 94 -46.79 -14.25 59.55
N GLN A 95 -47.41 -14.51 60.70
CA GLN A 95 -47.32 -13.81 61.96
C GLN A 95 -45.89 -13.51 62.50
N GLY A 96 -44.86 -13.43 61.70
CA GLY A 96 -43.45 -13.25 62.07
C GLY A 96 -42.65 -12.17 61.32
N GLY A 97 -43.29 -11.31 60.52
CA GLY A 97 -42.58 -10.24 59.78
C GLY A 97 -42.14 -10.61 58.31
N PRO A 98 -41.66 -9.66 57.52
CA PRO A 98 -41.32 -9.88 56.15
C PRO A 98 -40.17 -10.88 56.01
N LEU A 99 -40.39 -11.96 55.24
CA LEU A 99 -39.36 -12.93 54.84
C LEU A 99 -38.44 -12.33 53.79
N LEU A 100 -37.43 -11.62 54.25
CA LEU A 100 -36.36 -11.15 53.34
C LEU A 100 -35.49 -12.33 52.92
N LEU A 101 -35.45 -12.59 51.59
CA LEU A 101 -34.59 -13.58 51.00
C LEU A 101 -33.42 -12.85 50.32
N HIS A 102 -32.21 -13.10 50.76
CA HIS A 102 -30.98 -12.61 50.14
C HIS A 102 -30.26 -13.76 49.43
N GLN A 103 -29.91 -13.57 48.17
CA GLN A 103 -29.24 -14.58 47.37
C GLN A 103 -28.06 -13.96 46.62
N ALA A 104 -26.89 -14.50 46.83
CA ALA A 104 -25.70 -14.16 46.05
C ALA A 104 -25.27 -15.38 45.25
N GLN A 105 -25.04 -15.19 43.93
CA GLN A 105 -24.69 -16.26 43.03
C GLN A 105 -23.52 -15.85 42.13
N LEU A 106 -22.63 -16.81 41.83
CA LEU A 106 -21.63 -16.74 40.77
C LEU A 106 -22.10 -17.61 39.63
N GLY A 107 -22.14 -17.02 38.42
CA GLY A 107 -22.49 -17.70 37.17
C GLY A 107 -21.27 -17.90 36.28
N PHE A 108 -21.19 -19.08 35.66
CA PHE A 108 -20.13 -19.46 34.73
C PHE A 108 -20.72 -20.24 33.55
N SER A 109 -20.26 -19.97 32.31
CA SER A 109 -20.72 -20.64 31.08
C SER A 109 -19.62 -21.51 30.50
N PRO A 110 -19.53 -22.80 30.83
CA PRO A 110 -18.42 -23.67 30.44
C PRO A 110 -18.36 -23.93 28.91
N LEU A 111 -19.52 -24.00 28.24
CA LEU A 111 -19.60 -24.27 26.82
C LEU A 111 -19.14 -23.09 25.96
N LEU A 112 -19.15 -21.87 26.48
CA LEU A 112 -18.56 -20.73 25.79
C LEU A 112 -17.05 -20.89 25.55
N ALA A 113 -16.36 -21.72 26.34
CA ALA A 113 -14.96 -22.04 26.11
C ALA A 113 -14.73 -22.74 24.74
N LEU A 114 -15.67 -23.57 24.30
CA LEU A 114 -15.61 -24.23 22.97
C LEU A 114 -15.79 -23.23 21.83
N LEU A 115 -16.67 -22.24 22.02
CA LEU A 115 -16.83 -21.15 21.04
C LEU A 115 -15.55 -20.34 20.90
N ARG A 116 -14.80 -20.10 21.98
CA ARG A 116 -13.52 -19.37 21.95
C ARG A 116 -12.48 -19.99 21.06
N ILE A 117 -12.48 -21.32 20.88
CA ILE A 117 -11.58 -21.99 19.94
C ILE A 117 -11.88 -21.53 18.52
N GLN A 118 -13.15 -21.49 18.11
CA GLN A 118 -13.53 -21.07 16.75
C GLN A 118 -13.36 -19.55 16.56
N GLU A 119 -13.70 -18.76 17.56
CA GLU A 119 -13.48 -17.32 17.55
C GLU A 119 -11.99 -16.98 17.42
N SER A 120 -11.12 -17.70 18.16
CA SER A 120 -9.67 -17.51 18.05
C SER A 120 -9.12 -17.90 16.69
N GLN A 121 -9.66 -18.95 16.04
CA GLN A 121 -9.28 -19.35 14.69
C GLN A 121 -9.72 -18.29 13.65
N ALA A 122 -10.92 -17.74 13.76
CA ALA A 122 -11.40 -16.67 12.91
C ALA A 122 -10.55 -15.38 13.08
N ALA A 123 -10.26 -15.01 14.33
CA ALA A 123 -9.40 -13.85 14.64
C ALA A 123 -7.96 -14.06 14.17
N SER A 124 -7.42 -15.29 14.28
CA SER A 124 -6.10 -15.62 13.75
C SER A 124 -6.04 -15.46 12.22
N ALA A 125 -7.07 -15.92 11.50
CA ALA A 125 -7.19 -15.69 10.07
C ALA A 125 -7.33 -14.20 9.73
N GLY A 126 -8.08 -13.43 10.54
CA GLY A 126 -8.17 -11.98 10.45
C GLY A 126 -6.81 -11.29 10.61
N ARG A 127 -6.00 -11.71 11.60
CA ARG A 127 -4.63 -11.21 11.78
C ARG A 127 -3.74 -11.52 10.56
N GLN A 128 -3.82 -12.73 10.00
CA GLN A 128 -3.08 -13.08 8.78
C GLN A 128 -3.50 -12.20 7.59
N ARG A 129 -4.81 -11.93 7.45
CA ARG A 129 -5.32 -10.98 6.44
C ARG A 129 -4.71 -9.59 6.63
N THR A 130 -4.63 -9.08 7.86
CA THR A 130 -4.05 -7.76 8.15
C THR A 130 -2.56 -7.72 7.80
N ILE A 131 -1.79 -8.77 8.11
CA ILE A 131 -0.38 -8.87 7.73
C ILE A 131 -0.22 -8.83 6.20
N ALA A 132 -1.00 -9.65 5.48
CA ALA A 132 -0.95 -9.68 4.03
C ALA A 132 -1.42 -8.35 3.39
N ALA A 133 -2.41 -7.66 4.00
CA ALA A 133 -2.84 -6.34 3.57
C ALA A 133 -1.74 -5.28 3.70
N ASN A 134 -0.98 -5.28 4.82
CA ASN A 134 0.16 -4.40 4.98
C ASN A 134 1.25 -4.69 3.94
N GLN A 135 1.54 -5.96 3.66
CA GLN A 135 2.49 -6.35 2.61
C GLN A 135 2.02 -5.90 1.21
N GLU A 136 0.71 -5.98 0.93
CA GLU A 136 0.16 -5.47 -0.33
C GLU A 136 0.28 -3.94 -0.44
N GLU A 137 0.09 -3.21 0.65
CA GLU A 137 0.34 -1.76 0.66
C GLU A 137 1.81 -1.44 0.40
N HIS A 138 2.74 -2.21 0.98
CA HIS A 138 4.16 -2.07 0.66
C HIS A 138 4.45 -2.33 -0.83
N ARG A 139 3.81 -3.34 -1.43
CA ARG A 139 3.93 -3.63 -2.86
C ARG A 139 3.41 -2.48 -3.72
N GLN A 140 2.27 -1.90 -3.34
CA GLN A 140 1.71 -0.73 -4.03
C GLN A 140 2.59 0.51 -3.86
N LEU A 141 3.14 0.72 -2.67
CA LEU A 141 4.09 1.81 -2.41
C LEU A 141 5.36 1.65 -3.25
N LYS A 142 5.95 0.45 -3.31
CA LYS A 142 7.08 0.15 -4.20
C LYS A 142 6.78 0.52 -5.64
N ARG A 143 5.58 0.15 -6.15
CA ARG A 143 5.13 0.48 -7.50
C ARG A 143 5.05 1.99 -7.72
N ALA A 144 4.45 2.72 -6.78
CA ALA A 144 4.31 4.17 -6.85
C ALA A 144 5.67 4.88 -6.81
N VAL A 145 6.56 4.47 -5.91
CA VAL A 145 7.92 5.02 -5.79
C VAL A 145 8.73 4.79 -7.06
N GLY A 146 8.73 3.56 -7.59
CA GLY A 146 9.47 3.27 -8.81
C GLY A 146 8.96 4.06 -10.01
N ARG A 147 7.65 4.20 -10.16
CA ARG A 147 7.08 5.04 -11.21
C ARG A 147 7.51 6.50 -11.07
N ALA A 148 7.35 7.07 -9.89
CA ALA A 148 7.72 8.47 -9.64
C ALA A 148 9.24 8.71 -9.80
N PHE A 149 10.08 7.74 -9.40
CA PHE A 149 11.52 7.77 -9.59
C PHE A 149 11.91 7.90 -11.06
N TYR A 150 11.38 7.03 -11.93
CA TYR A 150 11.68 7.07 -13.36
C TYR A 150 11.04 8.27 -14.07
N ASP A 151 9.89 8.75 -13.60
CA ASP A 151 9.27 9.97 -14.13
C ASP A 151 10.11 11.22 -13.80
N VAL A 152 10.73 11.30 -12.60
CA VAL A 152 11.66 12.39 -12.23
C VAL A 152 12.94 12.32 -13.06
N LEU A 153 13.54 11.14 -13.24
CA LEU A 153 14.73 10.97 -14.09
C LEU A 153 14.45 11.35 -15.54
N PHE A 154 13.31 10.93 -16.09
CA PHE A 154 12.90 11.34 -17.42
C PHE A 154 12.75 12.86 -17.55
N ALA A 155 12.08 13.51 -16.60
CA ALA A 155 11.92 14.96 -16.59
C ALA A 155 13.26 15.68 -16.48
N GLN A 156 14.21 15.15 -15.71
CA GLN A 156 15.59 15.65 -15.63
C GLN A 156 16.29 15.59 -16.99
N GLN A 157 16.19 14.46 -17.70
CA GLN A 157 16.79 14.28 -19.02
C GLN A 157 16.15 15.23 -20.04
N VAL A 158 14.82 15.37 -20.04
CA VAL A 158 14.12 16.30 -20.92
C VAL A 158 14.54 17.76 -20.66
N ALA A 159 14.64 18.15 -19.38
CA ALA A 159 15.11 19.51 -19.04
C ALA A 159 16.55 19.76 -19.48
N ALA A 160 17.43 18.76 -19.40
CA ALA A 160 18.81 18.86 -19.92
C ALA A 160 18.85 18.98 -21.44
N ILE A 161 18.04 18.22 -22.18
CA ILE A 161 17.90 18.32 -23.63
C ILE A 161 17.41 19.72 -24.04
N ASP A 162 16.38 20.25 -23.37
CA ASP A 162 15.85 21.56 -23.67
C ASP A 162 16.84 22.69 -23.33
N ALA A 163 17.61 22.55 -22.24
CA ALA A 163 18.67 23.49 -21.90
C ALA A 163 19.78 23.53 -22.97
N GLN A 164 20.18 22.35 -23.51
CA GLN A 164 21.11 22.29 -24.63
C GLN A 164 20.54 22.91 -25.91
N ALA A 165 19.23 22.75 -26.15
CA ALA A 165 18.56 23.35 -27.30
C ALA A 165 18.62 24.88 -27.27
N VAL A 166 18.50 25.51 -26.09
CA VAL A 166 18.68 26.97 -25.95
C VAL A 166 20.05 27.40 -26.40
N GLN A 167 21.10 26.69 -26.00
CA GLN A 167 22.47 27.04 -26.40
C GLN A 167 22.67 26.91 -27.91
N VAL A 168 22.19 25.80 -28.51
CA VAL A 168 22.27 25.58 -29.95
C VAL A 168 21.50 26.66 -30.74
N ALA A 169 20.33 27.06 -30.28
CA ALA A 169 19.55 28.13 -30.95
C ALA A 169 20.19 29.51 -30.78
N ALA A 170 20.81 29.81 -29.65
CA ALA A 170 21.56 31.04 -29.41
C ALA A 170 22.80 31.13 -30.32
N ASP A 171 23.54 30.03 -30.44
CA ASP A 171 24.73 29.96 -31.35
C ASP A 171 24.32 30.18 -32.82
N LEU A 172 23.20 29.57 -33.23
CA LEU A 172 22.65 29.76 -34.57
C LEU A 172 22.24 31.22 -34.82
N LEU A 173 21.59 31.87 -33.88
CA LEU A 173 21.21 33.26 -33.97
C LEU A 173 22.45 34.17 -34.07
N GLU A 174 23.46 33.92 -33.24
CA GLU A 174 24.72 34.71 -33.31
C GLU A 174 25.40 34.58 -34.65
N GLN A 175 25.52 33.36 -35.19
CA GLN A 175 26.07 33.12 -36.53
C GLN A 175 25.28 33.87 -37.62
N ASN A 176 23.95 33.83 -37.58
CA ASN A 176 23.11 34.51 -38.56
C ASN A 176 23.19 36.04 -38.44
N LEU A 177 23.32 36.60 -37.24
CA LEU A 177 23.56 38.01 -37.03
C LEU A 177 24.91 38.46 -37.63
N ARG A 178 25.98 37.68 -37.53
CA ARG A 178 27.29 37.93 -38.14
C ARG A 178 27.18 37.93 -39.67
N ARG A 179 26.52 36.92 -40.25
CA ARG A 179 26.30 36.81 -41.70
C ARG A 179 25.43 37.95 -42.26
N GLN A 180 24.41 38.40 -41.48
CA GLN A 180 23.60 39.56 -41.88
C GLN A 180 24.44 40.85 -41.94
N LYS A 181 25.33 41.07 -40.95
CA LYS A 181 26.23 42.22 -40.94
C LYS A 181 27.17 42.26 -42.14
N ASN A 182 27.55 41.06 -42.64
CA ASN A 182 28.37 40.89 -43.85
C ASN A 182 27.56 41.06 -45.14
N GLY A 183 26.23 41.24 -45.08
CA GLY A 183 25.38 41.30 -46.26
C GLY A 183 25.03 39.95 -46.89
N GLU A 184 25.36 38.83 -46.27
CA GLU A 184 25.18 37.48 -46.78
C GLU A 184 23.76 36.94 -46.50
N LEU A 185 23.04 37.51 -45.56
CA LEU A 185 21.74 37.00 -45.08
C LEU A 185 20.70 38.08 -44.96
N GLY A 186 19.43 37.75 -45.28
CA GLY A 186 18.29 38.67 -45.13
C GLY A 186 17.78 38.79 -43.67
N ALA A 187 17.05 39.87 -43.39
CA ALA A 187 16.46 40.14 -42.07
C ALA A 187 15.46 39.06 -41.67
N LEU A 188 14.78 38.40 -42.60
CA LEU A 188 13.82 37.32 -42.35
C LEU A 188 14.47 36.09 -41.69
N GLU A 189 15.66 35.74 -42.14
CA GLU A 189 16.37 34.55 -41.62
C GLU A 189 16.84 34.79 -40.18
N VAL A 190 17.28 36.00 -39.85
CA VAL A 190 17.61 36.39 -38.47
C VAL A 190 16.38 36.40 -37.59
N LEU A 191 15.22 36.87 -38.08
CA LEU A 191 13.98 36.82 -37.35
C LEU A 191 13.54 35.38 -37.05
N ARG A 192 13.70 34.46 -38.01
CA ARG A 192 13.43 33.01 -37.80
C ARG A 192 14.33 32.41 -36.71
N ALA A 193 15.64 32.67 -36.76
CA ALA A 193 16.56 32.20 -35.73
C ALA A 193 16.28 32.76 -34.35
N ARG A 194 15.85 34.06 -34.27
CA ARG A 194 15.45 34.67 -33.02
C ARG A 194 14.15 34.10 -32.43
N THR A 195 13.18 33.79 -33.30
CA THR A 195 11.96 33.09 -32.89
C THR A 195 12.27 31.71 -32.33
N GLU A 196 13.18 30.97 -32.97
CA GLU A 196 13.63 29.65 -32.52
C GLU A 196 14.30 29.71 -31.16
N GLU A 197 15.17 30.70 -30.90
CA GLU A 197 15.79 30.89 -29.59
C GLU A 197 14.73 31.15 -28.51
N LEU A 198 13.73 32.01 -28.76
CA LEU A 198 12.65 32.29 -27.80
C LEU A 198 11.76 31.06 -27.54
N GLU A 199 11.47 30.25 -28.56
CA GLU A 199 10.75 28.98 -28.42
C GLU A 199 11.55 27.97 -27.60
N ALA A 200 12.86 27.85 -27.83
CA ALA A 200 13.74 27.00 -27.05
C ALA A 200 13.82 27.43 -25.59
N GLN A 201 13.96 28.73 -25.32
CA GLN A 201 13.95 29.28 -23.95
C GLN A 201 12.63 28.98 -23.23
N ARG A 202 11.48 29.12 -23.91
CA ARG A 202 10.17 28.78 -23.35
C ARG A 202 10.07 27.29 -23.03
N SER A 203 10.53 26.41 -23.94
CA SER A 203 10.52 24.98 -23.73
C SER A 203 11.38 24.59 -22.52
N ALA A 204 12.58 25.14 -22.40
CA ALA A 204 13.49 24.91 -21.29
C ALA A 204 12.91 25.37 -19.92
N GLN A 205 12.24 26.52 -19.89
CA GLN A 205 11.55 26.98 -18.67
C GLN A 205 10.43 26.02 -18.26
N LEU A 206 9.61 25.55 -19.20
CA LEU A 206 8.52 24.63 -18.92
C LEU A 206 9.04 23.27 -18.43
N SER A 207 10.04 22.68 -19.09
CA SER A 207 10.59 21.39 -18.69
C SER A 207 11.34 21.46 -17.34
N ALA A 208 12.07 22.55 -17.07
CA ALA A 208 12.69 22.78 -15.77
C ALA A 208 11.65 22.91 -14.64
N HIS A 209 10.55 23.63 -14.89
CA HIS A 209 9.45 23.75 -13.94
C HIS A 209 8.77 22.39 -13.68
N GLN A 210 8.50 21.62 -14.73
CA GLN A 210 7.91 20.29 -14.60
C GLN A 210 8.84 19.35 -13.81
N HIS A 211 10.13 19.37 -14.07
CA HIS A 211 11.12 18.59 -13.31
C HIS A 211 11.09 18.96 -11.83
N LEU A 212 11.09 20.26 -11.49
CA LEU A 212 10.98 20.73 -10.12
C LEU A 212 9.70 20.24 -9.44
N GLN A 213 8.55 20.35 -10.10
CA GLN A 213 7.27 19.88 -9.54
C GLN A 213 7.31 18.38 -9.23
N LEU A 214 7.85 17.55 -10.13
CA LEU A 214 7.96 16.11 -9.91
C LEU A 214 8.93 15.79 -8.78
N GLN A 215 10.05 16.49 -8.64
CA GLN A 215 10.97 16.34 -7.50
C GLN A 215 10.29 16.65 -6.17
N LEU A 216 9.55 17.76 -6.08
CA LEU A 216 8.84 18.14 -4.86
C LEU A 216 7.74 17.13 -4.49
N ALA A 217 6.97 16.66 -5.47
CA ALA A 217 5.96 15.62 -5.25
C ALA A 217 6.60 14.30 -4.81
N PHE A 218 7.74 13.93 -5.42
CA PHE A 218 8.47 12.73 -5.07
C PHE A 218 9.02 12.78 -3.64
N SER A 219 9.55 13.92 -3.20
CA SER A 219 10.05 14.06 -1.82
C SER A 219 8.97 13.79 -0.76
N ILE A 220 7.73 14.23 -1.01
CA ILE A 220 6.59 13.92 -0.13
C ILE A 220 6.26 12.44 -0.16
N LEU A 221 6.31 11.79 -1.33
CA LEU A 221 6.11 10.33 -1.44
C LEU A 221 7.16 9.54 -0.65
N LEU A 222 8.40 10.04 -0.56
CA LEU A 222 9.46 9.46 0.26
C LEU A 222 9.31 9.72 1.76
N GLY A 223 8.32 10.52 2.17
CA GLY A 223 8.03 10.81 3.57
C GLY A 223 8.68 12.09 4.09
N ALA A 224 9.13 12.99 3.21
CA ALA A 224 9.62 14.29 3.64
C ALA A 224 8.51 15.11 4.31
N ALA A 225 8.81 15.77 5.43
CA ALA A 225 7.86 16.64 6.13
C ALA A 225 7.52 17.90 5.33
N THR A 226 8.46 18.38 4.51
CA THR A 226 8.30 19.54 3.62
C THR A 226 8.80 19.21 2.22
N PRO A 227 8.17 19.77 1.16
CA PRO A 227 8.65 19.56 -0.20
C PRO A 227 10.09 20.07 -0.38
N GLN A 228 10.97 19.22 -0.89
CA GLN A 228 12.38 19.56 -1.12
C GLN A 228 12.92 18.90 -2.38
N ARG A 229 14.05 19.38 -2.87
CA ARG A 229 14.69 18.80 -4.04
C ARG A 229 15.35 17.48 -3.69
N VAL A 230 15.24 16.50 -4.58
CA VAL A 230 15.83 15.17 -4.43
C VAL A 230 16.80 14.94 -5.59
N HIS A 231 18.02 14.49 -5.26
CA HIS A 231 18.99 14.09 -6.27
C HIS A 231 18.90 12.58 -6.47
N LEU A 232 18.74 12.14 -7.71
CA LEU A 232 18.59 10.72 -8.06
C LEU A 232 19.81 10.22 -8.82
N LEU A 233 20.20 8.97 -8.54
CA LEU A 233 21.21 8.26 -9.32
C LEU A 233 20.55 7.69 -10.57
N ASP A 234 21.09 8.03 -11.74
CA ASP A 234 20.72 7.39 -13.01
C ASP A 234 21.49 6.06 -13.12
N GLU A 235 20.78 4.95 -13.05
CA GLU A 235 21.36 3.60 -13.18
C GLU A 235 21.73 3.24 -14.63
N GLY A 236 21.52 4.17 -15.57
CA GLY A 236 21.82 4.01 -16.99
C GLY A 236 20.78 3.19 -17.76
N GLY A 237 20.64 3.49 -19.06
CA GLY A 237 19.69 2.82 -19.95
C GLY A 237 19.99 1.35 -20.22
N ASP A 238 21.26 0.91 -20.07
CA ASP A 238 21.67 -0.47 -20.35
C ASP A 238 21.08 -1.49 -19.36
N SER A 239 20.80 -1.07 -18.12
CA SER A 239 20.15 -1.92 -17.11
C SER A 239 18.71 -2.28 -17.48
N ALA A 240 18.03 -1.46 -18.28
CA ALA A 240 16.64 -1.67 -18.69
C ALA A 240 16.43 -2.89 -19.60
N SER A 241 17.45 -3.30 -20.35
CA SER A 241 17.41 -4.47 -21.22
C SER A 241 17.66 -5.79 -20.49
N GLN A 242 18.13 -5.74 -19.22
CA GLN A 242 18.40 -6.92 -18.41
C GLN A 242 17.14 -7.37 -17.64
N PRO A 243 16.96 -8.68 -17.36
CA PRO A 243 15.87 -9.14 -16.53
C PRO A 243 15.95 -8.55 -15.13
N PRO A 244 14.81 -8.46 -14.40
CA PRO A 244 14.78 -7.96 -13.02
C PRO A 244 15.77 -8.71 -12.12
N SER A 245 16.42 -8.00 -11.19
CA SER A 245 17.26 -8.59 -10.15
C SER A 245 16.39 -9.40 -9.15
N GLY A 246 16.97 -10.41 -8.51
CA GLY A 246 16.28 -11.23 -7.52
C GLY A 246 15.57 -12.46 -8.07
N LEU A 247 15.54 -12.67 -9.38
CA LEU A 247 15.09 -13.90 -10.01
C LEU A 247 16.14 -15.00 -9.90
N SER A 248 15.71 -16.28 -9.75
CA SER A 248 16.61 -17.41 -9.83
C SER A 248 17.31 -17.44 -11.21
N ALA A 249 18.53 -18.02 -11.27
CA ALA A 249 19.28 -18.11 -12.52
C ALA A 249 18.50 -18.79 -13.65
N GLU A 250 17.68 -19.80 -13.32
CA GLU A 250 16.81 -20.49 -14.27
C GLU A 250 15.74 -19.58 -14.87
N LEU A 251 15.15 -18.69 -14.04
CA LEU A 251 14.16 -17.72 -14.49
C LEU A 251 14.78 -16.58 -15.27
N GLN A 252 15.98 -16.12 -14.91
CA GLN A 252 16.71 -15.17 -15.70
C GLN A 252 17.04 -15.76 -17.07
N ALA A 253 17.44 -17.03 -17.15
CA ALA A 253 17.67 -17.72 -18.40
C ALA A 253 16.39 -17.89 -19.22
N ALA A 254 15.27 -18.25 -18.58
CA ALA A 254 13.96 -18.35 -19.24
C ALA A 254 13.46 -17.01 -19.77
N LEU A 255 13.68 -15.90 -19.07
CA LEU A 255 13.31 -14.55 -19.51
C LEU A 255 14.21 -14.00 -20.63
N THR A 256 15.39 -14.57 -20.84
CA THR A 256 16.23 -14.24 -22.00
C THR A 256 15.80 -14.98 -23.26
N GLY A 257 15.05 -16.09 -23.12
CA GLY A 257 14.39 -16.81 -24.20
C GLY A 257 12.98 -16.22 -24.48
N ASP A 258 12.50 -16.39 -25.70
CA ASP A 258 11.21 -15.84 -26.17
C ASP A 258 10.04 -16.83 -25.97
N ASP A 259 10.09 -17.66 -24.93
CA ASP A 259 9.24 -18.84 -24.76
C ASP A 259 7.95 -18.54 -23.96
N ALA A 260 6.82 -19.08 -24.46
CA ALA A 260 5.52 -19.10 -23.78
C ALA A 260 5.56 -19.80 -22.38
N ASP A 261 6.58 -20.59 -22.12
CA ASP A 261 6.80 -21.25 -20.82
C ASP A 261 7.31 -20.25 -19.76
N SER A 262 7.94 -19.15 -20.16
CA SER A 262 8.41 -18.10 -19.25
C SER A 262 7.25 -17.46 -18.47
N SER A 263 6.13 -17.16 -19.14
CA SER A 263 4.96 -16.56 -18.48
C SER A 263 4.32 -17.50 -17.47
N ARG A 264 4.27 -18.81 -17.76
CA ARG A 264 3.75 -19.83 -16.84
C ARG A 264 4.60 -19.98 -15.59
N LEU A 265 5.93 -19.98 -15.74
CA LEU A 265 6.86 -20.03 -14.61
C LEU A 265 6.72 -18.78 -13.72
N LEU A 266 6.59 -17.60 -14.31
CA LEU A 266 6.36 -16.35 -13.59
C LEU A 266 5.03 -16.37 -12.82
N GLN A 267 3.96 -16.91 -13.41
CA GLN A 267 2.67 -17.09 -12.74
C GLN A 267 2.76 -18.04 -11.54
N GLN A 268 3.46 -19.16 -11.67
CA GLN A 268 3.64 -20.12 -10.57
C GLN A 268 4.41 -19.54 -9.41
N LEU A 269 5.47 -18.76 -9.68
CA LEU A 269 6.21 -18.05 -8.64
C LEU A 269 5.36 -17.02 -7.90
N ALA A 270 4.63 -16.23 -8.67
CA ALA A 270 3.81 -15.16 -8.11
C ALA A 270 2.66 -15.69 -7.24
N GLN A 271 2.06 -16.85 -7.60
CA GLN A 271 0.95 -17.44 -6.82
C GLN A 271 1.29 -17.66 -5.34
N ASN A 272 2.55 -17.98 -5.02
CA ASN A 272 2.98 -18.26 -3.65
C ASN A 272 3.52 -17.02 -2.91
N ARG A 273 3.92 -15.98 -3.66
CA ARG A 273 4.61 -14.80 -3.09
C ARG A 273 3.70 -13.58 -2.98
N ARG A 274 2.75 -13.41 -3.88
CA ARG A 274 1.93 -12.19 -3.97
C ARG A 274 1.08 -11.93 -2.71
N PRO A 275 1.25 -10.77 -2.07
CA PRO A 275 0.51 -10.42 -0.85
C PRO A 275 -0.99 -10.25 -1.08
N ASP A 276 -1.44 -9.77 -2.25
CA ASP A 276 -2.85 -9.64 -2.60
C ASP A 276 -3.57 -10.98 -2.64
N LEU A 277 -2.94 -12.04 -3.17
CA LEU A 277 -3.46 -13.40 -3.15
C LEU A 277 -3.49 -13.98 -1.73
N GLN A 278 -2.44 -13.71 -0.95
CA GLN A 278 -2.38 -14.11 0.46
C GLN A 278 -3.48 -13.42 1.27
N GLN A 279 -3.71 -12.12 1.06
CA GLN A 279 -4.78 -11.36 1.68
C GLN A 279 -6.15 -11.94 1.34
N ALA A 280 -6.44 -12.17 0.05
CA ALA A 280 -7.72 -12.71 -0.40
C ALA A 280 -7.96 -14.15 0.12
N SER A 281 -6.90 -14.98 0.19
CA SER A 281 -6.98 -16.33 0.76
C SER A 281 -7.23 -16.32 2.27
N ALA A 282 -6.60 -15.39 2.99
CA ALA A 282 -6.81 -15.22 4.43
C ALA A 282 -8.22 -14.68 4.74
N GLU A 283 -8.75 -13.80 3.90
CA GLU A 283 -10.13 -13.32 3.98
C GLU A 283 -11.16 -14.45 3.77
N LEU A 284 -10.93 -15.32 2.78
CA LEU A 284 -11.76 -16.50 2.57
C LEU A 284 -11.72 -17.43 3.77
N LYS A 285 -10.53 -17.73 4.30
CA LYS A 285 -10.38 -18.56 5.53
C LYS A 285 -11.09 -17.93 6.74
N GLN A 286 -10.99 -16.62 6.90
CA GLN A 286 -11.70 -15.90 7.97
C GLN A 286 -13.22 -16.04 7.82
N ALA A 287 -13.76 -15.84 6.62
CA ALA A 287 -15.18 -15.99 6.33
C ALA A 287 -15.68 -17.42 6.59
N GLU A 288 -14.91 -18.45 6.19
CA GLU A 288 -15.22 -19.85 6.47
C GLU A 288 -15.25 -20.14 7.98
N LYS A 289 -14.30 -19.60 8.75
CA LYS A 289 -14.28 -19.76 10.22
C LYS A 289 -15.46 -19.04 10.90
N LEU A 290 -15.85 -17.87 10.40
CA LEU A 290 -17.05 -17.17 10.87
C LEU A 290 -18.34 -17.93 10.52
N GLN A 291 -18.40 -18.57 9.36
CA GLN A 291 -19.52 -19.46 9.01
C GLN A 291 -19.61 -20.68 9.94
N GLN A 292 -18.48 -21.33 10.23
CA GLN A 292 -18.44 -22.43 11.22
C GLN A 292 -18.90 -21.96 12.59
N LEU A 293 -18.44 -20.79 13.05
CA LEU A 293 -18.86 -20.19 14.34
C LEU A 293 -20.38 -19.92 14.35
N SER A 294 -20.94 -19.36 13.28
CA SER A 294 -22.38 -19.08 13.18
C SER A 294 -23.22 -20.37 13.23
N THR A 295 -22.68 -21.47 12.71
CA THR A 295 -23.32 -22.80 12.76
C THR A 295 -23.27 -23.39 14.17
N ILE A 296 -22.13 -23.27 14.86
CA ILE A 296 -22.01 -23.77 16.26
C ILE A 296 -22.93 -22.95 17.18
N ARG A 297 -23.04 -21.65 17.00
CA ARG A 297 -23.98 -20.80 17.77
C ARG A 297 -25.45 -21.14 17.54
N SER A 298 -25.81 -21.90 16.52
CA SER A 298 -27.17 -22.40 16.33
C SER A 298 -27.48 -23.69 17.11
N ILE A 299 -26.47 -24.30 17.75
CA ILE A 299 -26.66 -25.50 18.57
C ILE A 299 -27.36 -25.10 19.86
N PRO A 300 -28.47 -25.73 20.25
CA PRO A 300 -29.12 -25.51 21.54
C PRO A 300 -28.15 -25.67 22.71
N PHE A 301 -28.34 -24.85 23.75
CA PHE A 301 -27.57 -24.90 24.99
C PHE A 301 -26.09 -24.48 24.93
N VAL A 302 -25.62 -23.91 23.81
CA VAL A 302 -24.25 -23.35 23.73
C VAL A 302 -24.02 -22.29 24.83
N ASP A 303 -25.05 -21.50 25.16
CA ASP A 303 -25.02 -20.48 26.22
C ASP A 303 -25.50 -21.02 27.57
N LEU A 304 -25.31 -22.32 27.85
CA LEU A 304 -25.61 -22.89 29.12
C LEU A 304 -24.82 -22.21 30.26
N GLN A 305 -25.53 -21.63 31.20
CA GLN A 305 -24.96 -21.02 32.40
C GLN A 305 -25.19 -21.87 33.62
N LEU A 306 -24.12 -22.20 34.31
CA LEU A 306 -24.14 -22.81 35.63
C LEU A 306 -23.99 -21.72 36.68
N THR A 307 -24.88 -21.74 37.70
CA THR A 307 -24.82 -20.80 38.81
C THR A 307 -24.70 -21.54 40.11
N GLY A 308 -23.85 -21.05 40.99
CA GLY A 308 -23.71 -21.55 42.36
C GLY A 308 -23.67 -20.39 43.32
N GLY A 309 -24.30 -20.54 44.47
CA GLY A 309 -24.35 -19.44 45.41
C GLY A 309 -24.88 -19.80 46.79
N VAL A 310 -25.10 -18.78 47.59
CA VAL A 310 -25.61 -18.84 48.97
C VAL A 310 -26.91 -18.08 49.06
N ARG A 311 -27.88 -18.67 49.74
CA ARG A 311 -29.16 -18.08 50.07
C ARG A 311 -29.27 -17.91 51.60
N VAL A 312 -29.61 -16.73 52.01
CA VAL A 312 -29.87 -16.40 53.41
C VAL A 312 -31.32 -15.99 53.55
N SER A 313 -32.04 -16.65 54.46
CA SER A 313 -33.44 -16.36 54.79
C SER A 313 -33.67 -16.42 56.30
N ALA A 314 -34.82 -16.03 56.77
CA ALA A 314 -35.21 -16.18 58.19
C ALA A 314 -35.16 -17.63 58.66
N ALA A 315 -35.25 -18.61 57.75
CA ALA A 315 -35.14 -20.05 58.05
C ALA A 315 -33.67 -20.57 58.10
N GLY A 316 -32.68 -19.73 57.79
CA GLY A 316 -31.28 -20.10 57.87
C GLY A 316 -30.55 -19.84 56.57
N VAL A 317 -29.30 -20.37 56.49
CA VAL A 317 -28.39 -20.26 55.34
C VAL A 317 -28.41 -21.57 54.53
N GLY A 318 -28.57 -21.50 53.22
CA GLY A 318 -28.56 -22.64 52.32
C GLY A 318 -27.75 -22.42 51.05
N GLY A 319 -27.26 -23.50 50.44
CA GLY A 319 -26.64 -23.45 49.10
C GLY A 319 -27.69 -23.39 47.99
N VAL A 320 -27.38 -22.72 46.91
CA VAL A 320 -28.19 -22.67 45.68
C VAL A 320 -27.33 -23.10 44.49
N VAL A 321 -27.84 -24.03 43.71
CA VAL A 321 -27.27 -24.40 42.42
C VAL A 321 -28.36 -24.20 41.37
N GLY A 322 -28.02 -23.54 40.25
CA GLY A 322 -28.96 -23.29 39.17
C GLY A 322 -28.33 -23.58 37.80
N ILE A 323 -29.18 -23.94 36.86
CA ILE A 323 -28.84 -24.08 35.45
C ILE A 323 -29.80 -23.17 34.69
N SER A 324 -29.22 -22.33 33.81
CA SER A 324 -30.00 -21.48 32.94
C SER A 324 -29.48 -21.65 31.52
N ALA A 325 -30.38 -21.81 30.55
CA ALA A 325 -30.06 -21.89 29.13
C ALA A 325 -31.17 -21.23 28.32
N PRO A 326 -30.83 -20.48 27.29
CA PRO A 326 -31.83 -19.99 26.32
C PRO A 326 -32.41 -21.17 25.54
N LEU A 327 -33.73 -21.20 25.39
CA LEU A 327 -34.40 -22.17 24.55
C LEU A 327 -34.62 -21.56 23.15
N PRO A 328 -33.99 -22.07 22.10
CA PRO A 328 -34.16 -21.54 20.75
C PRO A 328 -35.48 -22.02 20.17
N LEU A 329 -36.59 -21.39 20.55
CA LEU A 329 -37.92 -21.74 20.04
C LEU A 329 -38.28 -21.00 18.74
N LEU A 330 -37.76 -19.78 18.55
CA LEU A 330 -38.08 -18.91 17.41
C LEU A 330 -36.85 -18.51 16.62
N ASP A 331 -35.73 -18.32 17.31
CA ASP A 331 -34.45 -17.94 16.68
C ASP A 331 -33.44 -19.09 16.79
N PHE A 332 -33.13 -19.70 15.61
CA PHE A 332 -32.13 -20.74 15.44
C PHE A 332 -30.86 -20.20 14.77
N ASN A 333 -30.58 -18.91 14.94
CA ASN A 333 -29.45 -18.22 14.31
C ASN A 333 -29.47 -18.27 12.77
N GLN A 334 -30.68 -18.40 12.15
CA GLN A 334 -30.84 -18.56 10.71
C GLN A 334 -30.36 -17.33 9.92
N GLY A 335 -30.63 -16.12 10.38
CA GLY A 335 -30.20 -14.89 9.75
C GLY A 335 -28.67 -14.72 9.74
N PRO A 336 -27.98 -14.82 10.88
CA PRO A 336 -26.51 -14.84 10.95
C PRO A 336 -25.85 -15.93 10.11
N ARG A 337 -26.41 -17.15 10.05
CA ARG A 337 -25.92 -18.24 9.19
C ARG A 337 -26.00 -17.89 7.72
N GLN A 338 -27.15 -17.35 7.25
CA GLN A 338 -27.29 -16.94 5.86
C GLN A 338 -26.32 -15.80 5.50
N ARG A 339 -26.15 -14.82 6.41
CA ARG A 339 -25.15 -13.76 6.21
C ARG A 339 -23.73 -14.32 6.12
N ALA A 340 -23.35 -15.25 6.98
CA ALA A 340 -22.05 -15.88 6.94
C ALA A 340 -21.82 -16.69 5.64
N GLN A 341 -22.84 -17.39 5.13
CA GLN A 341 -22.79 -18.04 3.81
C GLN A 341 -22.55 -17.02 2.69
N ALA A 342 -23.28 -15.91 2.70
CA ALA A 342 -23.11 -14.85 1.71
C ALA A 342 -21.68 -14.26 1.76
N GLN A 343 -21.11 -14.08 2.96
CA GLN A 343 -19.71 -13.62 3.15
C GLN A 343 -18.70 -14.60 2.55
N VAL A 344 -18.87 -15.92 2.74
CA VAL A 344 -17.99 -16.92 2.12
C VAL A 344 -18.08 -16.86 0.60
N LEU A 345 -19.29 -16.77 0.03
CA LEU A 345 -19.45 -16.66 -1.42
C LEU A 345 -18.81 -15.37 -1.96
N ALA A 346 -18.98 -14.24 -1.26
CA ALA A 346 -18.35 -12.97 -1.63
C ALA A 346 -16.81 -13.04 -1.55
N ALA A 347 -16.26 -13.61 -0.48
CA ALA A 347 -14.82 -13.78 -0.31
C ALA A 347 -14.23 -14.73 -1.37
N ARG A 348 -14.95 -15.81 -1.71
CA ARG A 348 -14.54 -16.72 -2.80
C ARG A 348 -14.54 -16.04 -4.16
N ALA A 349 -15.57 -15.25 -4.45
CA ALA A 349 -15.61 -14.46 -5.69
C ALA A 349 -14.50 -13.42 -5.75
N ALA A 350 -14.18 -12.76 -4.61
CA ALA A 350 -13.06 -11.83 -4.49
C ALA A 350 -11.72 -12.52 -4.76
N TYR A 351 -11.47 -13.68 -4.17
CA TYR A 351 -10.26 -14.48 -4.40
C TYR A 351 -10.08 -14.81 -5.89
N VAL A 352 -11.12 -15.34 -6.55
CA VAL A 352 -11.07 -15.68 -7.99
C VAL A 352 -10.80 -14.44 -8.85
N ARG A 353 -11.39 -13.30 -8.48
CA ARG A 353 -11.14 -12.03 -9.18
C ARG A 353 -9.70 -11.58 -9.04
N VAL A 354 -9.14 -11.61 -7.82
CA VAL A 354 -7.74 -11.23 -7.55
C VAL A 354 -6.78 -12.17 -8.28
N ASP A 355 -7.03 -13.49 -8.29
CA ASP A 355 -6.21 -14.46 -9.03
C ASP A 355 -6.17 -14.15 -10.54
N ARG A 356 -7.35 -13.88 -11.15
CA ARG A 356 -7.40 -13.51 -12.56
C ARG A 356 -6.70 -12.20 -12.87
N GLN A 357 -6.85 -11.21 -11.99
CA GLN A 357 -6.19 -9.91 -12.13
C GLN A 357 -4.67 -10.04 -11.97
N ALA A 358 -4.21 -10.86 -11.04
CA ALA A 358 -2.80 -11.15 -10.84
C ALA A 358 -2.16 -11.78 -12.09
N ARG A 359 -2.83 -12.75 -12.69
CA ARG A 359 -2.37 -13.37 -13.95
C ARG A 359 -2.30 -12.38 -15.08
N LEU A 360 -3.35 -11.56 -15.27
CA LEU A 360 -3.37 -10.53 -16.30
C LEU A 360 -2.23 -9.52 -16.11
N GLU A 361 -2.01 -9.08 -14.85
CA GLU A 361 -0.95 -8.14 -14.52
C GLU A 361 0.45 -8.68 -14.86
N ILE A 362 0.71 -9.95 -14.57
CA ILE A 362 2.00 -10.59 -14.89
C ILE A 362 2.18 -10.68 -16.41
N GLU A 363 1.16 -11.15 -17.12
CA GLU A 363 1.19 -11.29 -18.58
C GLU A 363 1.41 -9.93 -19.27
N SER A 364 0.63 -8.91 -18.87
CA SER A 364 0.78 -7.58 -19.45
C SER A 364 2.14 -6.96 -19.12
N SER A 365 2.61 -7.07 -17.86
CA SER A 365 3.91 -6.52 -17.48
C SER A 365 5.07 -7.23 -18.21
N TYR A 366 4.95 -8.54 -18.47
CA TYR A 366 5.94 -9.28 -19.26
C TYR A 366 5.94 -8.84 -20.72
N ALA A 367 4.76 -8.72 -21.33
CA ALA A 367 4.62 -8.25 -22.71
C ALA A 367 5.15 -6.82 -22.90
N ASP A 368 4.82 -5.91 -21.95
CA ASP A 368 5.30 -4.54 -21.95
C ASP A 368 6.83 -4.48 -21.85
N TRP A 369 7.42 -5.29 -20.97
CA TRP A 369 8.88 -5.36 -20.86
C TRP A 369 9.54 -5.88 -22.13
N GLN A 370 9.02 -6.93 -22.76
CA GLN A 370 9.54 -7.45 -24.04
C GLN A 370 9.47 -6.39 -25.13
N GLN A 371 8.31 -5.73 -25.27
CA GLN A 371 8.12 -4.70 -26.28
C GLN A 371 9.07 -3.52 -26.08
N THR A 372 9.20 -3.02 -24.84
CA THR A 372 10.06 -1.86 -24.55
C THR A 372 11.54 -2.21 -24.68
N LYS A 373 11.96 -3.43 -24.32
CA LYS A 373 13.30 -3.96 -24.55
C LYS A 373 13.65 -3.95 -26.04
N HIS A 374 12.77 -4.46 -26.90
CA HIS A 374 12.95 -4.42 -28.35
C HIS A 374 13.06 -2.99 -28.90
N ALA A 375 12.17 -2.10 -28.45
CA ALA A 375 12.19 -0.70 -28.87
C ALA A 375 13.51 0.00 -28.47
N LEU A 376 14.01 -0.28 -27.26
CA LEU A 376 15.27 0.27 -26.78
C LEU A 376 16.46 -0.20 -27.63
N GLN A 377 16.53 -1.50 -27.93
CA GLN A 377 17.65 -2.09 -28.66
C GLN A 377 17.68 -1.72 -30.14
N GLN A 378 16.53 -1.66 -30.80
CA GLN A 378 16.46 -1.52 -32.24
C GLN A 378 16.33 -0.08 -32.73
N PHE A 379 15.66 0.80 -31.97
CA PHE A 379 15.25 2.09 -32.50
C PHE A 379 15.80 3.30 -31.72
N ALA A 380 16.05 3.19 -30.44
CA ALA A 380 16.32 4.37 -29.60
C ALA A 380 17.59 5.12 -30.02
N GLN A 381 18.74 4.44 -30.17
CA GLN A 381 20.01 5.07 -30.52
C GLN A 381 20.18 5.28 -32.01
N PRO A 382 19.88 4.32 -32.93
CA PRO A 382 20.09 4.50 -34.37
C PRO A 382 19.32 5.69 -34.94
N VAL A 383 18.13 5.98 -34.47
CA VAL A 383 17.33 7.15 -34.92
C VAL A 383 18.01 8.45 -34.54
N VAL A 384 18.50 8.57 -33.29
CA VAL A 384 19.22 9.77 -32.82
C VAL A 384 20.52 9.98 -33.66
N ASP A 385 21.28 8.92 -33.93
CA ASP A 385 22.52 8.99 -34.69
C ASP A 385 22.26 9.42 -36.11
N ALA A 386 21.23 8.88 -36.77
CA ALA A 386 20.82 9.29 -38.13
C ALA A 386 20.40 10.78 -38.17
N ARG A 387 19.60 11.23 -37.20
CA ARG A 387 19.18 12.64 -37.10
C ARG A 387 20.37 13.58 -36.86
N ALA A 388 21.32 13.17 -36.02
CA ALA A 388 22.55 13.93 -35.79
C ALA A 388 23.43 14.05 -37.05
N GLN A 389 23.44 13.02 -37.88
CA GLN A 389 24.12 13.08 -39.18
C GLN A 389 23.42 14.06 -40.15
N ILE A 390 22.07 14.05 -40.19
CA ILE A 390 21.30 15.00 -41.01
C ILE A 390 21.60 16.43 -40.58
N VAL A 391 21.60 16.73 -39.28
CA VAL A 391 21.92 18.09 -38.76
C VAL A 391 23.29 18.53 -39.24
N ARG A 392 24.31 17.67 -39.11
CA ARG A 392 25.67 17.99 -39.56
C ARG A 392 25.74 18.25 -41.07
N ALA A 393 25.11 17.43 -41.88
CA ALA A 393 25.07 17.60 -43.34
C ALA A 393 24.34 18.90 -43.72
N THR A 394 23.21 19.21 -43.10
CA THR A 394 22.44 20.44 -43.36
C THR A 394 23.21 21.70 -42.93
N GLN A 395 23.94 21.64 -41.82
CA GLN A 395 24.82 22.75 -41.37
C GLN A 395 25.95 22.99 -42.36
N GLN A 396 26.58 21.94 -42.90
CA GLN A 396 27.59 22.04 -43.93
C GLN A 396 27.00 22.68 -45.20
N GLN A 397 25.87 22.22 -45.70
CA GLN A 397 25.16 22.78 -46.83
C GLN A 397 24.76 24.25 -46.63
N LEU A 398 24.43 24.66 -45.40
CA LEU A 398 24.18 26.06 -45.07
C LEU A 398 25.45 26.91 -45.24
N THR A 399 26.63 26.40 -44.85
CA THR A 399 27.91 27.12 -45.05
C THR A 399 28.30 27.23 -46.53
N GLU A 400 27.94 26.24 -47.34
CA GLU A 400 28.13 26.19 -48.79
C GLU A 400 27.07 27.01 -49.56
N GLY A 401 26.05 27.55 -48.85
CA GLY A 401 24.98 28.36 -49.45
C GLY A 401 23.90 27.55 -50.18
N VAL A 402 23.86 26.23 -50.02
CA VAL A 402 22.92 25.32 -50.67
C VAL A 402 21.65 25.15 -49.85
N ALA A 403 21.77 25.05 -48.49
CA ALA A 403 20.63 24.95 -47.60
C ALA A 403 20.24 26.30 -47.00
N SER A 404 18.99 26.44 -46.59
CA SER A 404 18.47 27.61 -45.87
C SER A 404 18.63 27.47 -44.35
N VAL A 405 18.55 28.59 -43.63
CA VAL A 405 18.48 28.62 -42.15
C VAL A 405 17.29 27.80 -41.66
N LEU A 406 16.17 27.82 -42.38
CA LEU A 406 14.98 27.04 -42.03
C LEU A 406 15.25 25.53 -42.04
N ASP A 407 16.04 25.04 -43.05
CA ASP A 407 16.36 23.62 -43.12
C ASP A 407 17.18 23.15 -41.91
N VAL A 408 18.11 24.01 -41.44
CA VAL A 408 18.90 23.72 -40.23
C VAL A 408 17.99 23.71 -38.97
N ILE A 409 17.08 24.69 -38.82
CA ILE A 409 16.13 24.75 -37.72
C ILE A 409 15.25 23.49 -37.68
N LEU A 410 14.72 23.07 -38.84
CA LEU A 410 13.90 21.87 -38.95
C LEU A 410 14.69 20.61 -38.57
N ALA A 411 15.91 20.45 -39.10
CA ALA A 411 16.77 19.32 -38.75
C ALA A 411 17.13 19.27 -37.27
N GLN A 412 17.38 20.42 -36.65
CA GLN A 412 17.64 20.52 -35.21
C GLN A 412 16.39 20.15 -34.36
N ARG A 413 15.21 20.64 -34.74
CA ARG A 413 13.95 20.28 -34.07
C ARG A 413 13.68 18.77 -34.14
N GLU A 414 13.94 18.14 -35.29
CA GLU A 414 13.78 16.69 -35.44
C GLU A 414 14.78 15.91 -34.59
N LEU A 415 16.02 16.36 -34.46
CA LEU A 415 17.02 15.76 -33.57
C LEU A 415 16.59 15.86 -32.10
N LEU A 416 16.15 17.03 -31.67
CA LEU A 416 15.64 17.24 -30.31
C LEU A 416 14.42 16.36 -29.99
N ALA A 417 13.49 16.25 -30.95
CA ALA A 417 12.36 15.35 -30.83
C ALA A 417 12.81 13.88 -30.70
N ALA A 418 13.78 13.44 -31.51
CA ALA A 418 14.33 12.09 -31.43
C ALA A 418 15.03 11.82 -30.09
N GLN A 419 15.77 12.79 -29.54
CA GLN A 419 16.43 12.67 -28.23
C GLN A 419 15.39 12.53 -27.10
N LYS A 420 14.30 13.31 -27.14
CA LYS A 420 13.21 13.20 -26.16
C LYS A 420 12.48 11.86 -26.25
N VAL A 421 12.23 11.37 -27.47
CA VAL A 421 11.64 10.03 -27.70
C VAL A 421 12.58 8.95 -27.17
N ARG A 422 13.90 9.06 -27.40
CA ARG A 422 14.88 8.12 -26.82
C ARG A 422 14.81 8.11 -25.29
N ALA A 423 14.80 9.28 -24.65
CA ALA A 423 14.67 9.39 -23.20
C ALA A 423 13.37 8.75 -22.70
N GLN A 424 12.26 8.92 -23.43
CA GLN A 424 10.99 8.28 -23.13
C GLN A 424 11.06 6.75 -23.24
N VAL A 425 11.67 6.22 -24.31
CA VAL A 425 11.83 4.76 -24.48
C VAL A 425 12.68 4.16 -23.37
N ILE A 426 13.74 4.85 -22.93
CA ILE A 426 14.57 4.42 -21.79
C ILE A 426 13.73 4.37 -20.52
N ARG A 427 12.97 5.44 -20.21
CA ARG A 427 12.07 5.48 -19.07
C ARG A 427 11.05 4.34 -19.11
N ASP A 428 10.41 4.14 -20.26
CA ASP A 428 9.35 3.13 -20.41
C ASP A 428 9.92 1.72 -20.24
N ALA A 429 11.13 1.45 -20.73
CA ALA A 429 11.79 0.17 -20.55
C ALA A 429 12.20 -0.08 -19.08
N GLN A 430 12.74 0.93 -18.40
CA GLN A 430 13.07 0.85 -16.97
C GLN A 430 11.81 0.65 -16.11
N LEU A 431 10.75 1.37 -16.44
CA LEU A 431 9.47 1.26 -15.73
C LEU A 431 8.81 -0.10 -15.96
N ALA A 432 8.81 -0.63 -17.19
CA ALA A 432 8.26 -1.94 -17.51
C ALA A 432 9.03 -3.05 -16.76
N ARG A 433 10.38 -2.97 -16.75
CA ARG A 433 11.23 -3.88 -15.96
C ARG A 433 10.87 -3.84 -14.48
N TRP A 434 10.71 -2.64 -13.90
CA TRP A 434 10.32 -2.45 -12.51
C TRP A 434 8.93 -3.01 -12.22
N GLN A 435 7.95 -2.72 -13.08
CA GLN A 435 6.58 -3.23 -12.94
C GLN A 435 6.54 -4.76 -12.97
N LEU A 436 7.32 -5.40 -13.83
CA LEU A 436 7.45 -6.85 -13.86
C LEU A 436 8.04 -7.38 -12.55
N ALA A 437 9.11 -6.77 -12.02
CA ALA A 437 9.71 -7.16 -10.75
C ALA A 437 8.73 -7.07 -9.57
N VAL A 438 7.94 -6.00 -9.51
CA VAL A 438 6.89 -5.81 -8.50
C VAL A 438 5.69 -6.74 -8.71
N ALA A 439 5.33 -7.07 -9.98
CA ALA A 439 4.24 -7.99 -10.27
C ALA A 439 4.54 -9.43 -9.80
N ILE A 440 5.82 -9.82 -9.79
CA ILE A 440 6.29 -11.14 -9.34
C ILE A 440 6.65 -11.13 -7.84
N ASP A 441 6.71 -9.96 -7.22
CA ASP A 441 7.17 -9.75 -5.83
C ASP A 441 8.57 -10.32 -5.57
N THR A 442 9.53 -9.94 -6.43
CA THR A 442 10.94 -10.36 -6.35
C THR A 442 11.85 -9.31 -5.72
N TRP A 443 11.29 -8.19 -5.28
CA TRP A 443 11.97 -7.04 -4.68
C TRP A 443 11.66 -6.86 -3.21
#